data_d3b551fe7cf179666571adb9d6547ccb
#
_entry.id   d3b551fe7cf179666571adb9d6547ccb
#
_cell.length_a   1.000
_cell.length_b   1.000
_cell.length_c   1.000
_cell.angle_alpha   90.00
_cell.angle_beta   90.00
_cell.angle_gamma   90.00
#
_symmetry.space_group_name_H-M   'P 1'
#
loop_
_entity.id
_entity.type
_entity.pdbx_description
1 polymer ?
#
loop_
_entity_poly.entity_id
_entity_poly.type
_entity_poly.pdbx_seq_one_letter_code
_entity_poly.pdbx_strand_id
1 'polypeptide(L)'
;PPITIRDPEPAGEKRFTVTRKDAPNLMTIAFKTPEVGHPRLYALDIAEGVLNGRSGRLYKRLVEEKKLAVSVRAANSPNKYVSEFSISVQLQKDANPEEAEKIIWEELEKLKNEPVSEREFQKVKNNSYASIVRNLRDMENVATMLAWYEIFGDYKIFLSWAEKLDSVSASDVQNAAKETFRKEISVHGLLLGNQGE
;
A
#
# COMPACT_ATOMS: atom_id res chain seq x y z
N PRO A 1 24.42 -7.58 -18.63
CA PRO A 1 24.23 -6.21 -19.04
C PRO A 1 23.13 -5.55 -18.18
N PRO A 2 23.28 -4.26 -17.80
CA PRO A 2 22.27 -3.57 -17.03
C PRO A 2 20.98 -3.42 -17.85
N ILE A 3 19.81 -3.57 -17.19
CA ILE A 3 18.52 -3.32 -17.81
C ILE A 3 18.34 -1.79 -17.90
N THR A 4 18.26 -1.29 -19.13
CA THR A 4 18.09 0.14 -19.42
C THR A 4 16.66 0.54 -19.76
N ILE A 5 15.82 -0.45 -20.08
CA ILE A 5 14.41 -0.24 -20.41
C ILE A 5 13.65 -0.01 -19.10
N ARG A 6 12.93 1.11 -19.02
CA ARG A 6 12.04 1.43 -17.90
C ARG A 6 10.60 1.43 -18.38
N ASP A 7 9.69 1.04 -17.50
CA ASP A 7 8.26 1.15 -17.77
C ASP A 7 7.88 2.61 -18.02
N PRO A 8 7.09 2.90 -19.05
CA PRO A 8 6.60 4.25 -19.29
C PRO A 8 5.73 4.73 -18.13
N GLU A 9 5.63 6.05 -17.98
CA GLU A 9 4.64 6.61 -17.06
C GLU A 9 3.22 6.21 -17.50
N PRO A 10 2.31 5.93 -16.55
CA PRO A 10 0.93 5.61 -16.89
C PRO A 10 0.26 6.75 -17.67
N ALA A 11 -0.30 6.42 -18.83
CA ALA A 11 -0.90 7.42 -19.73
C ALA A 11 -2.37 7.73 -19.39
N GLY A 12 -2.95 7.07 -18.37
CA GLY A 12 -4.34 7.26 -17.95
C GLY A 12 -4.79 6.17 -16.98
N GLU A 13 -5.95 6.40 -16.36
CA GLU A 13 -6.62 5.40 -15.54
C GLU A 13 -6.92 4.14 -16.35
N LYS A 14 -6.62 2.98 -15.77
CA LYS A 14 -6.94 1.68 -16.36
C LYS A 14 -7.94 0.95 -15.49
N ARG A 15 -8.99 0.42 -16.09
CA ARG A 15 -10.03 -0.37 -15.42
C ARG A 15 -10.24 -1.68 -16.13
N PHE A 16 -10.35 -2.77 -15.39
CA PHE A 16 -10.75 -4.07 -15.92
C PHE A 16 -11.58 -4.82 -14.89
N THR A 17 -12.54 -5.59 -15.40
CA THR A 17 -13.37 -6.49 -14.60
C THR A 17 -13.24 -7.89 -15.14
N VAL A 18 -13.05 -8.84 -14.23
CA VAL A 18 -13.00 -10.27 -14.52
C VAL A 18 -14.13 -10.95 -13.77
N THR A 19 -14.89 -11.81 -14.41
CA THR A 19 -15.91 -12.64 -13.77
C THR A 19 -15.44 -14.08 -13.72
N ARG A 20 -15.51 -14.71 -12.56
CA ARG A 20 -15.11 -16.11 -12.37
C ARG A 20 -16.11 -16.82 -11.48
N LYS A 21 -16.46 -18.05 -11.87
CA LYS A 21 -17.36 -18.90 -11.09
C LYS A 21 -16.75 -19.20 -9.71
N ASP A 22 -17.58 -19.14 -8.66
CA ASP A 22 -17.25 -19.44 -7.28
C ASP A 22 -16.05 -18.64 -6.70
N ALA A 23 -15.71 -17.51 -7.30
CA ALA A 23 -14.67 -16.62 -6.78
C ALA A 23 -15.23 -15.64 -5.73
N PRO A 24 -14.41 -15.18 -4.77
CA PRO A 24 -14.77 -14.05 -3.94
C PRO A 24 -14.78 -12.75 -4.76
N ASN A 25 -15.59 -11.78 -4.34
CA ASN A 25 -15.54 -10.43 -4.92
C ASN A 25 -14.30 -9.72 -4.38
N LEU A 26 -13.35 -9.42 -5.28
CA LEU A 26 -12.10 -8.73 -4.92
C LEU A 26 -11.99 -7.45 -5.74
N MET A 27 -11.56 -6.39 -5.08
CA MET A 27 -11.21 -5.12 -5.73
C MET A 27 -9.78 -4.75 -5.37
N THR A 28 -9.02 -4.27 -6.35
CA THR A 28 -7.67 -3.74 -6.13
C THR A 28 -7.52 -2.41 -6.84
N ILE A 29 -6.97 -1.43 -6.15
CA ILE A 29 -6.52 -0.16 -6.74
C ILE A 29 -5.00 -0.11 -6.55
N ALA A 30 -4.27 0.04 -7.64
CA ALA A 30 -2.81 0.04 -7.64
C ALA A 30 -2.24 1.32 -8.25
N PHE A 31 -1.10 1.75 -7.72
CA PHE A 31 -0.35 2.93 -8.12
C PHE A 31 1.11 2.56 -8.32
N LYS A 32 1.69 3.02 -9.41
CA LYS A 32 3.12 2.94 -9.64
C LYS A 32 3.86 3.84 -8.65
N THR A 33 4.91 3.32 -8.02
CA THR A 33 5.76 4.07 -7.09
C THR A 33 7.25 3.94 -7.49
N PRO A 34 8.13 4.80 -6.97
CA PRO A 34 9.56 4.74 -7.27
C PRO A 34 10.22 3.43 -6.85
N GLU A 35 11.43 3.22 -7.32
CA GLU A 35 12.30 2.10 -6.95
C GLU A 35 12.65 2.08 -5.44
N VAL A 36 13.05 0.93 -4.95
CA VAL A 36 13.52 0.69 -3.57
C VAL A 36 14.62 1.70 -3.18
N GLY A 37 14.56 2.19 -1.94
CA GLY A 37 15.50 3.19 -1.42
C GLY A 37 15.13 4.65 -1.73
N HIS A 38 14.14 4.89 -2.59
CA HIS A 38 13.65 6.25 -2.84
C HIS A 38 12.96 6.82 -1.59
N PRO A 39 13.20 8.09 -1.19
CA PRO A 39 12.65 8.67 0.05
C PRO A 39 11.13 8.60 0.16
N ARG A 40 10.41 8.72 -0.96
CA ARG A 40 8.94 8.63 -0.99
C ARG A 40 8.42 7.30 -0.44
N LEU A 41 9.14 6.19 -0.61
CA LEU A 41 8.68 4.88 -0.13
C LEU A 41 8.57 4.84 1.39
N TYR A 42 9.49 5.47 2.12
CA TYR A 42 9.41 5.52 3.59
C TYR A 42 8.19 6.33 4.07
N ALA A 43 7.84 7.39 3.35
CA ALA A 43 6.62 8.14 3.62
C ALA A 43 5.35 7.32 3.27
N LEU A 44 5.40 6.50 2.22
CA LEU A 44 4.33 5.57 1.87
C LEU A 44 4.22 4.40 2.85
N ASP A 45 5.30 3.97 3.51
CA ASP A 45 5.23 3.00 4.61
C ASP A 45 4.41 3.56 5.80
N ILE A 46 4.56 4.85 6.09
CA ILE A 46 3.69 5.50 7.09
C ILE A 46 2.24 5.56 6.60
N ALA A 47 2.00 5.95 5.35
CA ALA A 47 0.65 5.97 4.77
C ALA A 47 -0.01 4.58 4.80
N GLU A 48 0.74 3.52 4.45
CA GLU A 48 0.30 2.13 4.59
C GLU A 48 -0.15 1.83 6.02
N GLY A 49 0.68 2.14 7.00
CA GLY A 49 0.38 1.88 8.41
C GLY A 49 -0.84 2.64 8.95
N VAL A 50 -1.09 3.86 8.44
CA VAL A 50 -2.29 4.65 8.78
C VAL A 50 -3.56 4.01 8.21
N LEU A 51 -3.47 3.48 6.99
CA LEU A 51 -4.61 2.85 6.30
C LEU A 51 -4.91 1.44 6.84
N ASN A 52 -3.89 0.71 7.31
CA ASN A 52 -3.94 -0.71 7.65
C ASN A 52 -4.31 -1.04 9.10
N GLY A 53 -4.68 -2.33 9.25
CA GLY A 53 -4.98 -2.96 10.53
C GLY A 53 -6.36 -2.60 11.08
N ARG A 54 -6.80 -3.28 12.15
CA ARG A 54 -8.11 -3.05 12.77
C ARG A 54 -8.34 -1.62 13.24
N SER A 55 -7.30 -0.91 13.60
CA SER A 55 -7.37 0.51 13.99
C SER A 55 -7.04 1.45 12.82
N GLY A 56 -6.80 0.93 11.62
CA GLY A 56 -6.53 1.70 10.41
C GLY A 56 -7.81 2.29 9.80
N ARG A 57 -7.65 3.36 9.04
CA ARG A 57 -8.77 4.13 8.51
C ARG A 57 -9.66 3.31 7.58
N LEU A 58 -9.07 2.49 6.69
CA LEU A 58 -9.84 1.69 5.74
C LEU A 58 -10.63 0.58 6.42
N TYR A 59 -10.02 -0.12 7.39
CA TYR A 59 -10.72 -1.20 8.10
C TYR A 59 -11.94 -0.67 8.86
N LYS A 60 -11.77 0.41 9.59
CA LYS A 60 -12.88 1.04 10.32
C LYS A 60 -14.03 1.38 9.40
N ARG A 61 -13.75 2.05 8.30
CA ARG A 61 -14.79 2.52 7.38
C ARG A 61 -15.44 1.39 6.57
N LEU A 62 -14.63 0.52 5.96
CA LEU A 62 -15.13 -0.51 5.04
C LEU A 62 -15.67 -1.74 5.76
N VAL A 63 -15.04 -2.15 6.88
CA VAL A 63 -15.39 -3.40 7.57
C VAL A 63 -16.32 -3.16 8.74
N GLU A 64 -15.99 -2.21 9.64
CA GLU A 64 -16.76 -2.01 10.88
C GLU A 64 -18.01 -1.14 10.66
N GLU A 65 -17.84 0.05 10.02
CA GLU A 65 -18.93 1.02 9.90
C GLU A 65 -19.88 0.67 8.75
N LYS A 66 -19.36 0.51 7.54
CA LYS A 66 -20.17 0.30 6.33
C LYS A 66 -20.44 -1.16 6.01
N LYS A 67 -19.68 -2.09 6.59
CA LYS A 67 -19.82 -3.54 6.37
C LYS A 67 -19.81 -3.95 4.89
N LEU A 68 -19.08 -3.20 4.06
CA LEU A 68 -18.92 -3.46 2.63
C LEU A 68 -17.83 -4.49 2.35
N ALA A 69 -16.89 -4.67 3.28
CA ALA A 69 -15.76 -5.56 3.09
C ALA A 69 -15.65 -6.62 4.20
N VAL A 70 -15.11 -7.78 3.83
CA VAL A 70 -14.65 -8.82 4.76
C VAL A 70 -13.26 -8.45 5.28
N SER A 71 -12.41 -7.95 4.39
CA SER A 71 -11.05 -7.53 4.70
C SER A 71 -10.59 -6.43 3.75
N VAL A 72 -9.64 -5.63 4.22
CA VAL A 72 -8.95 -4.62 3.43
C VAL A 72 -7.49 -4.57 3.83
N ARG A 73 -6.61 -4.38 2.83
CA ARG A 73 -5.18 -4.25 3.02
C ARG A 73 -4.63 -3.20 2.05
N ALA A 74 -3.88 -2.24 2.56
CA ALA A 74 -2.95 -1.44 1.78
C ALA A 74 -1.56 -2.10 1.84
N ALA A 75 -0.76 -1.99 0.79
CA ALA A 75 0.59 -2.50 0.74
C ALA A 75 1.50 -1.56 -0.06
N ASN A 76 2.61 -1.15 0.53
CA ASN A 76 3.72 -0.54 -0.17
C ASN A 76 4.75 -1.63 -0.48
N SER A 77 4.90 -1.98 -1.75
CA SER A 77 5.69 -3.13 -2.21
C SER A 77 6.92 -2.65 -2.99
N PRO A 78 8.05 -2.43 -2.30
CA PRO A 78 9.27 -1.95 -2.94
C PRO A 78 9.83 -2.98 -3.92
N ASN A 79 10.36 -2.50 -5.05
CA ASN A 79 11.00 -3.31 -6.08
C ASN A 79 12.20 -2.58 -6.68
N LYS A 80 13.04 -3.31 -7.44
CA LYS A 80 14.31 -2.80 -7.99
C LYS A 80 14.15 -1.63 -8.95
N TYR A 81 13.15 -1.66 -9.81
CA TYR A 81 12.99 -0.69 -10.91
C TYR A 81 11.72 0.14 -10.77
N VAL A 82 10.65 -0.52 -10.43
CA VAL A 82 9.32 0.08 -10.24
C VAL A 82 8.67 -0.63 -9.09
N SER A 83 8.23 0.12 -8.09
CA SER A 83 7.49 -0.38 -6.96
C SER A 83 5.98 -0.14 -7.16
N GLU A 84 5.19 -0.70 -6.27
CA GLU A 84 3.73 -0.59 -6.29
C GLU A 84 3.21 -0.23 -4.90
N PHE A 85 2.24 0.67 -4.87
CA PHE A 85 1.35 0.82 -3.73
C PHE A 85 -0.03 0.32 -4.14
N SER A 86 -0.57 -0.65 -3.42
CA SER A 86 -1.88 -1.22 -3.74
C SER A 86 -2.81 -1.25 -2.54
N ILE A 87 -4.11 -1.15 -2.81
CA ILE A 87 -5.19 -1.33 -1.84
C ILE A 87 -6.07 -2.45 -2.36
N SER A 88 -6.08 -3.57 -1.65
CA SER A 88 -6.88 -4.75 -1.96
C SER A 88 -8.00 -4.92 -0.95
N VAL A 89 -9.20 -5.15 -1.46
CA VAL A 89 -10.43 -5.30 -0.66
C VAL A 89 -11.12 -6.59 -1.05
N GLN A 90 -11.41 -7.44 -0.08
CA GLN A 90 -12.36 -8.53 -0.24
C GLN A 90 -13.74 -8.00 0.13
N LEU A 91 -14.58 -7.83 -0.85
CA LEU A 91 -15.93 -7.31 -0.67
C LEU A 91 -16.87 -8.37 -0.05
N GLN A 92 -17.88 -7.91 0.66
CA GLN A 92 -19.03 -8.76 1.00
C GLN A 92 -19.77 -9.17 -0.28
N LYS A 93 -20.48 -10.29 -0.23
CA LYS A 93 -21.14 -10.89 -1.41
C LYS A 93 -22.05 -9.90 -2.14
N ASP A 94 -22.81 -9.12 -1.40
CA ASP A 94 -23.83 -8.21 -1.93
C ASP A 94 -23.39 -6.73 -1.84
N ALA A 95 -22.10 -6.48 -1.56
CA ALA A 95 -21.60 -5.12 -1.45
C ALA A 95 -21.45 -4.45 -2.82
N ASN A 96 -21.79 -3.16 -2.87
CA ASN A 96 -21.55 -2.35 -4.06
C ASN A 96 -20.05 -1.97 -4.16
N PRO A 97 -19.33 -2.42 -5.21
CA PRO A 97 -17.92 -2.09 -5.37
C PRO A 97 -17.66 -0.58 -5.52
N GLU A 98 -18.57 0.16 -6.14
CA GLU A 98 -18.43 1.61 -6.37
C GLU A 98 -18.48 2.38 -5.04
N GLU A 99 -19.33 1.94 -4.10
CA GLU A 99 -19.39 2.54 -2.77
C GLU A 99 -18.10 2.29 -1.98
N ALA A 100 -17.56 1.07 -2.06
CA ALA A 100 -16.29 0.74 -1.44
C ALA A 100 -15.12 1.53 -2.05
N GLU A 101 -15.08 1.66 -3.37
CA GLU A 101 -14.10 2.47 -4.08
C GLU A 101 -14.16 3.94 -3.65
N LYS A 102 -15.35 4.51 -3.56
CA LYS A 102 -15.56 5.89 -3.11
C LYS A 102 -14.96 6.13 -1.72
N ILE A 103 -15.17 5.20 -0.79
CA ILE A 103 -14.61 5.29 0.57
C ILE A 103 -13.09 5.25 0.55
N ILE A 104 -12.49 4.40 -0.29
CA ILE A 104 -11.03 4.37 -0.44
C ILE A 104 -10.53 5.73 -0.92
N TRP A 105 -11.13 6.30 -1.95
CA TRP A 105 -10.74 7.61 -2.46
C TRP A 105 -10.91 8.71 -1.42
N GLU A 106 -11.97 8.71 -0.62
CA GLU A 106 -12.15 9.66 0.46
C GLU A 106 -11.01 9.61 1.49
N GLU A 107 -10.54 8.42 1.86
CA GLU A 107 -9.42 8.28 2.79
C GLU A 107 -8.06 8.66 2.15
N LEU A 108 -7.87 8.37 0.86
CA LEU A 108 -6.69 8.82 0.14
C LEU A 108 -6.67 10.35 -0.02
N GLU A 109 -7.81 10.98 -0.30
CA GLU A 109 -7.94 12.44 -0.36
C GLU A 109 -7.66 13.09 1.01
N LYS A 110 -8.08 12.48 2.12
CA LYS A 110 -7.70 12.96 3.46
C LYS A 110 -6.18 12.92 3.66
N LEU A 111 -5.50 11.84 3.26
CA LEU A 111 -4.04 11.77 3.34
C LEU A 111 -3.34 12.85 2.50
N LYS A 112 -3.93 13.27 1.39
CA LYS A 112 -3.41 14.35 0.52
C LYS A 112 -3.64 15.74 1.09
N ASN A 113 -4.77 15.95 1.76
CA ASN A 113 -5.22 17.29 2.14
C ASN A 113 -5.04 17.62 3.62
N GLU A 114 -4.94 16.60 4.47
CA GLU A 114 -4.82 16.74 5.92
C GLU A 114 -3.54 16.06 6.42
N PRO A 115 -2.78 16.67 7.33
CA PRO A 115 -1.64 16.00 7.93
C PRO A 115 -2.12 14.79 8.73
N VAL A 116 -1.34 13.71 8.70
CA VAL A 116 -1.56 12.56 9.59
C VAL A 116 -1.46 13.02 11.04
N SER A 117 -2.43 12.62 11.87
CA SER A 117 -2.41 13.00 13.29
C SER A 117 -1.15 12.44 13.98
N GLU A 118 -0.62 13.18 14.95
CA GLU A 118 0.57 12.76 15.70
C GLU A 118 0.39 11.37 16.32
N ARG A 119 -0.81 11.07 16.81
CA ARG A 119 -1.15 9.77 17.39
C ARG A 119 -1.06 8.63 16.36
N GLU A 120 -1.58 8.82 15.14
CA GLU A 120 -1.49 7.82 14.07
C GLU A 120 -0.05 7.65 13.62
N PHE A 121 0.64 8.77 13.42
CA PHE A 121 2.03 8.80 12.97
C PHE A 121 2.94 8.05 13.94
N GLN A 122 2.88 8.38 15.23
CA GLN A 122 3.69 7.73 16.25
C GLN A 122 3.33 6.25 16.43
N LYS A 123 2.03 5.91 16.37
CA LYS A 123 1.58 4.52 16.39
C LYS A 123 2.21 3.70 15.27
N VAL A 124 2.24 4.23 14.04
CA VAL A 124 2.82 3.53 12.89
C VAL A 124 4.31 3.34 13.09
N LYS A 125 5.06 4.39 13.44
CA LYS A 125 6.50 4.28 13.75
C LYS A 125 6.78 3.21 14.80
N ASN A 126 6.08 3.23 15.92
CA ASN A 126 6.28 2.27 17.00
C ASN A 126 6.00 0.82 16.55
N ASN A 127 4.95 0.60 15.75
CA ASN A 127 4.63 -0.72 15.21
C ASN A 127 5.70 -1.22 14.23
N SER A 128 6.23 -0.32 13.40
CA SER A 128 7.29 -0.62 12.45
C SER A 128 8.58 -1.01 13.16
N TYR A 129 8.99 -0.27 14.19
CA TYR A 129 10.14 -0.64 15.02
C TYR A 129 9.94 -1.97 15.73
N ALA A 130 8.77 -2.19 16.32
CA ALA A 130 8.47 -3.46 16.98
C ALA A 130 8.50 -4.64 15.98
N SER A 131 8.10 -4.42 14.73
CA SER A 131 8.18 -5.43 13.68
C SER A 131 9.62 -5.74 13.30
N ILE A 132 10.48 -4.72 13.12
CA ILE A 132 11.90 -4.91 12.85
C ILE A 132 12.56 -5.69 13.97
N VAL A 133 12.38 -5.28 15.22
CA VAL A 133 12.98 -5.95 16.38
C VAL A 133 12.56 -7.43 16.44
N ARG A 134 11.32 -7.75 16.11
CA ARG A 134 10.86 -9.14 16.03
C ARG A 134 11.57 -9.91 14.91
N ASN A 135 11.70 -9.32 13.73
CA ASN A 135 12.34 -9.96 12.58
C ASN A 135 13.86 -10.16 12.80
N LEU A 136 14.52 -9.24 13.50
CA LEU A 136 15.95 -9.36 13.82
C LEU A 136 16.28 -10.46 14.84
N ARG A 137 15.29 -11.02 15.53
CA ARG A 137 15.50 -12.15 16.47
C ARG A 137 15.72 -13.47 15.74
N ASP A 138 15.33 -13.58 14.50
CA ASP A 138 15.46 -14.76 13.68
C ASP A 138 16.56 -14.54 12.64
N MET A 139 17.64 -15.32 12.75
CA MET A 139 18.80 -15.21 11.86
C MET A 139 18.47 -15.56 10.41
N GLU A 140 17.53 -16.47 10.18
CA GLU A 140 17.07 -16.84 8.83
C GLU A 140 16.32 -15.67 8.19
N ASN A 141 15.47 -15.00 8.94
CA ASN A 141 14.80 -13.79 8.47
C ASN A 141 15.78 -12.68 8.15
N VAL A 142 16.79 -12.46 9.00
CA VAL A 142 17.84 -11.46 8.74
C VAL A 142 18.60 -11.78 7.47
N ALA A 143 19.05 -13.02 7.30
CA ALA A 143 19.77 -13.45 6.11
C ALA A 143 18.91 -13.28 4.84
N THR A 144 17.65 -13.67 4.91
CA THR A 144 16.68 -13.51 3.82
C THR A 144 16.49 -12.04 3.46
N MET A 145 16.30 -11.16 4.44
CA MET A 145 16.12 -9.73 4.21
C MET A 145 17.37 -9.10 3.58
N LEU A 146 18.55 -9.40 4.09
CA LEU A 146 19.81 -8.90 3.51
C LEU A 146 19.97 -9.37 2.05
N ALA A 147 19.71 -10.65 1.76
CA ALA A 147 19.75 -11.18 0.41
C ALA A 147 18.74 -10.51 -0.53
N TRP A 148 17.50 -10.28 -0.07
CA TRP A 148 16.49 -9.56 -0.83
C TRP A 148 16.93 -8.14 -1.21
N TYR A 149 17.40 -7.36 -0.23
CA TYR A 149 17.86 -6.00 -0.51
C TYR A 149 19.10 -5.94 -1.38
N GLU A 150 20.00 -6.93 -1.28
CA GLU A 150 21.15 -7.05 -2.20
C GLU A 150 20.69 -7.27 -3.64
N ILE A 151 19.67 -8.12 -3.88
CA ILE A 151 19.07 -8.32 -5.22
C ILE A 151 18.46 -7.01 -5.73
N PHE A 152 17.85 -6.22 -4.87
CA PHE A 152 17.26 -4.93 -5.24
C PHE A 152 18.30 -3.86 -5.56
N GLY A 153 19.51 -3.96 -5.02
CA GLY A 153 20.61 -3.05 -5.35
C GLY A 153 21.66 -2.87 -4.28
N ASP A 154 21.30 -2.82 -3.00
CA ASP A 154 22.22 -2.65 -1.87
C ASP A 154 21.54 -3.05 -0.55
N TYR A 155 22.10 -4.04 0.15
CA TYR A 155 21.63 -4.45 1.46
C TYR A 155 21.66 -3.32 2.51
N LYS A 156 22.47 -2.27 2.30
CA LYS A 156 22.51 -1.10 3.19
C LYS A 156 21.19 -0.34 3.24
N ILE A 157 20.34 -0.48 2.22
CA ILE A 157 18.98 0.09 2.23
C ILE A 157 18.20 -0.48 3.42
N PHE A 158 18.30 -1.80 3.65
CA PHE A 158 17.68 -2.42 4.82
C PHE A 158 18.28 -1.91 6.13
N LEU A 159 19.60 -1.80 6.24
CA LEU A 159 20.27 -1.34 7.46
C LEU A 159 19.92 0.12 7.82
N SER A 160 19.73 0.97 6.82
CA SER A 160 19.36 2.38 7.02
C SER A 160 17.85 2.63 7.10
N TRP A 161 17.01 1.59 6.92
CA TRP A 161 15.57 1.76 6.83
C TRP A 161 14.96 2.44 8.07
N ALA A 162 15.38 2.03 9.27
CA ALA A 162 14.89 2.59 10.52
C ALA A 162 15.21 4.10 10.64
N GLU A 163 16.44 4.49 10.33
CA GLU A 163 16.88 5.89 10.32
C GLU A 163 16.09 6.71 9.29
N LYS A 164 15.91 6.16 8.09
CA LYS A 164 15.14 6.81 7.02
C LYS A 164 13.68 6.98 7.42
N LEU A 165 13.06 5.96 7.99
CA LEU A 165 11.68 6.05 8.49
C LEU A 165 11.56 7.09 9.61
N ASP A 166 12.58 7.19 10.47
CA ASP A 166 12.58 8.16 11.57
C ASP A 166 12.64 9.60 11.07
N SER A 167 13.35 9.83 9.99
CA SER A 167 13.47 11.15 9.35
C SER A 167 12.19 11.63 8.63
N VAL A 168 11.21 10.73 8.40
CA VAL A 168 9.94 11.09 7.73
C VAL A 168 9.12 12.01 8.64
N SER A 169 8.61 13.09 8.06
CA SER A 169 7.66 14.02 8.67
C SER A 169 6.23 13.79 8.18
N ALA A 170 5.24 14.36 8.89
CA ALA A 170 3.84 14.32 8.44
C ALA A 170 3.64 15.02 7.09
N SER A 171 4.42 16.06 6.80
CA SER A 171 4.40 16.74 5.49
C SER A 171 4.96 15.86 4.37
N ASP A 172 5.95 15.02 4.65
CA ASP A 172 6.47 14.07 3.66
C ASP A 172 5.44 13.02 3.30
N VAL A 173 4.66 12.53 4.27
CA VAL A 173 3.53 11.61 4.03
C VAL A 173 2.48 12.27 3.15
N GLN A 174 2.12 13.51 3.43
CA GLN A 174 1.15 14.27 2.66
C GLN A 174 1.63 14.50 1.21
N ASN A 175 2.89 14.86 1.03
CA ASN A 175 3.49 15.07 -0.29
C ASN A 175 3.57 13.74 -1.07
N ALA A 176 4.00 12.66 -0.43
CA ALA A 176 4.01 11.33 -1.03
C ALA A 176 2.61 10.89 -1.48
N ALA A 177 1.58 11.16 -0.65
CA ALA A 177 0.19 10.88 -1.00
C ALA A 177 -0.29 11.69 -2.22
N LYS A 178 0.03 12.99 -2.29
CA LYS A 178 -0.32 13.85 -3.44
C LYS A 178 0.32 13.38 -4.74
N GLU A 179 1.57 12.94 -4.68
CA GLU A 179 2.30 12.49 -5.86
C GLU A 179 1.88 11.08 -6.32
N THR A 180 1.49 10.21 -5.38
CA THR A 180 1.21 8.81 -5.66
C THR A 180 -0.27 8.54 -5.92
N PHE A 181 -1.18 9.04 -5.07
CA PHE A 181 -2.60 8.68 -5.12
C PHE A 181 -3.37 9.59 -6.08
N ARG A 182 -3.01 9.50 -7.36
CA ARG A 182 -3.67 10.23 -8.45
C ARG A 182 -4.54 9.28 -9.25
N LYS A 183 -5.82 9.61 -9.38
CA LYS A 183 -6.81 8.77 -10.07
C LYS A 183 -6.44 8.56 -11.55
N GLU A 184 -5.87 9.58 -12.16
CA GLU A 184 -5.53 9.61 -13.59
C GLU A 184 -4.45 8.58 -13.98
N ILE A 185 -3.69 8.08 -13.00
CA ILE A 185 -2.59 7.12 -13.24
C ILE A 185 -2.78 5.82 -12.46
N SER A 186 -3.98 5.58 -11.91
CA SER A 186 -4.29 4.37 -11.15
C SER A 186 -4.74 3.22 -12.04
N VAL A 187 -4.56 2.01 -11.54
CA VAL A 187 -5.06 0.78 -12.15
C VAL A 187 -6.08 0.15 -11.23
N HIS A 188 -7.29 -0.12 -11.76
CA HIS A 188 -8.38 -0.73 -11.02
C HIS A 188 -8.70 -2.11 -11.58
N GLY A 189 -8.61 -3.11 -10.72
CA GLY A 189 -9.01 -4.48 -11.00
C GLY A 189 -10.22 -4.87 -10.14
N LEU A 190 -11.25 -5.44 -10.76
CA LEU A 190 -12.40 -5.99 -10.09
C LEU A 190 -12.61 -7.44 -10.51
N LEU A 191 -12.56 -8.36 -9.54
CA LEU A 191 -12.95 -9.75 -9.71
C LEU A 191 -14.33 -9.94 -9.10
N LEU A 192 -15.29 -10.37 -9.91
CA LEU A 192 -16.64 -10.68 -9.46
C LEU A 192 -16.86 -12.19 -9.47
N GLY A 193 -17.31 -12.70 -8.34
CA GLY A 193 -17.77 -14.08 -8.23
C GLY A 193 -19.13 -14.22 -8.86
N ASN A 194 -19.26 -15.12 -9.86
CA ASN A 194 -20.54 -15.52 -10.39
C ASN A 194 -20.96 -16.83 -9.76
N GLN A 195 -22.11 -16.85 -9.10
CA GLN A 195 -22.75 -18.11 -8.72
C GLN A 195 -23.45 -18.62 -9.99
N GLY A 196 -22.83 -19.58 -10.65
CA GLY A 196 -23.45 -20.21 -11.81
C GLY A 196 -24.85 -20.72 -11.43
N GLU A 197 -25.80 -20.45 -12.34
CA GLU A 197 -27.09 -21.12 -12.36
C GLU A 197 -26.91 -22.65 -12.42
#